data_75c5d700469529cbfdf442c83b58455c
#
_entry.id   75c5d700469529cbfdf442c83b58455c
#
_cell.length_a   1.000
_cell.length_b   1.000
_cell.length_c   1.000
_cell.angle_alpha   90.00
_cell.angle_beta   90.00
_cell.angle_gamma   90.00
#
_symmetry.space_group_name_H-M   'P 1'
#
loop_
_entity.id
_entity.type
_entity.pdbx_description
1 polymer ?
#
loop_
_entity_poly.entity_id
_entity_poly.type
_entity_poly.pdbx_seq_one_letter_code
_entity_poly.pdbx_strand_id
1 'polypeptide(L)'
;DVSGPVIDLQPLQETEMDELLHKLRHVQAYGEAKNYLIDDMGLWQFMLQCRTIYGAQYYLNPRLAIKTLLDLLAILQQNPNAKVAELISEIS
;
A
#
# COMPACT_ATOMS: atom_id res chain seq x y z
N ASP A 1 -22.24 14.29 -15.89
CA ASP A 1 -21.21 14.24 -15.59
C ASP A 1 -20.71 15.14 -14.66
N VAL A 2 -19.99 14.87 -14.00
CA VAL A 2 -19.49 15.58 -13.14
C VAL A 2 -18.57 16.38 -13.44
N SER A 3 -18.52 17.34 -13.18
CA SER A 3 -17.62 18.12 -13.53
C SER A 3 -16.90 18.63 -12.45
N GLY A 4 -15.94 19.26 -12.62
CA GLY A 4 -15.14 19.85 -11.65
C GLY A 4 -14.06 18.99 -11.23
N PRO A 5 -13.21 19.46 -10.37
CA PRO A 5 -12.03 18.80 -9.96
C PRO A 5 -12.29 17.84 -8.87
N VAL A 6 -13.17 16.93 -9.06
CA VAL A 6 -13.41 15.95 -8.07
C VAL A 6 -12.34 14.92 -8.15
N ILE A 7 -11.71 14.62 -7.05
CA ILE A 7 -10.80 13.55 -7.03
C ILE A 7 -11.64 12.32 -6.97
N ASP A 8 -11.80 11.72 -8.11
CA ASP A 8 -12.63 10.59 -8.22
C ASP A 8 -11.79 9.35 -8.04
N LEU A 9 -11.90 8.69 -6.91
CA LEU A 9 -11.21 7.46 -6.68
C LEU A 9 -11.99 6.35 -7.30
N GLN A 10 -11.94 6.31 -8.62
CA GLN A 10 -12.61 5.24 -9.32
C GLN A 10 -11.94 3.92 -9.01
N PRO A 11 -12.66 2.82 -9.18
CA PRO A 11 -12.05 1.50 -9.01
C PRO A 11 -10.82 1.37 -9.90
N LEU A 12 -9.76 0.83 -9.32
CA LEU A 12 -8.52 0.66 -10.06
C LEU A 12 -8.39 -0.79 -10.52
N GLN A 13 -7.69 -0.98 -11.60
CA GLN A 13 -7.34 -2.31 -12.05
C GLN A 13 -6.12 -2.77 -11.27
N GLU A 14 -5.84 -4.07 -11.35
CA GLU A 14 -4.75 -4.66 -10.58
C GLU A 14 -3.43 -3.96 -10.85
N THR A 15 -3.10 -3.72 -12.11
CA THR A 15 -1.83 -3.08 -12.44
C THR A 15 -1.77 -1.66 -11.92
N GLU A 16 -2.89 -0.95 -11.90
CA GLU A 16 -2.94 0.42 -11.41
C GLU A 16 -2.72 0.46 -9.90
N MET A 17 -3.31 -0.50 -9.16
CA MET A 17 -3.08 -0.59 -7.73
C MET A 17 -1.62 -0.89 -7.43
N ASP A 18 -1.02 -1.82 -8.18
CA ASP A 18 0.38 -2.16 -7.98
C ASP A 18 1.26 -0.94 -8.20
N GLU A 19 1.02 -0.19 -9.26
CA GLU A 19 1.80 1.01 -9.55
C GLU A 19 1.62 2.06 -8.46
N LEU A 20 0.40 2.22 -7.98
CA LEU A 20 0.12 3.20 -6.94
C LEU A 20 0.87 2.87 -5.66
N LEU A 21 0.83 1.62 -5.24
CA LEU A 21 1.48 1.23 -3.99
C LEU A 21 3.00 1.28 -4.10
N HIS A 22 3.56 0.93 -5.27
CA HIS A 22 4.99 1.08 -5.50
C HIS A 22 5.40 2.56 -5.45
N LYS A 23 4.57 3.43 -6.02
CA LYS A 23 4.84 4.84 -6.03
C LYS A 23 4.78 5.42 -4.61
N LEU A 24 3.83 4.99 -3.80
CA LEU A 24 3.73 5.43 -2.42
C LEU A 24 4.99 5.04 -1.64
N ARG A 25 5.46 3.81 -1.81
CA ARG A 25 6.68 3.36 -1.17
C ARG A 25 7.86 4.24 -1.56
N HIS A 26 7.94 4.57 -2.85
CA HIS A 26 9.03 5.38 -3.38
C HIS A 26 8.99 6.80 -2.81
N VAL A 27 7.82 7.40 -2.76
CA VAL A 27 7.66 8.74 -2.23
C VAL A 27 7.97 8.78 -0.74
N GLN A 28 7.54 7.77 0.00
CA GLN A 28 7.80 7.69 1.42
C GLN A 28 9.31 7.61 1.70
N ALA A 29 10.06 7.03 0.77
CA ALA A 29 11.52 6.90 0.90
C ALA A 29 12.26 8.08 0.28
N TYR A 30 11.56 9.17 0.04
CA TYR A 30 12.14 10.39 -0.55
C TYR A 30 12.78 10.11 -1.90
N GLY A 31 12.22 9.17 -2.64
CA GLY A 31 12.69 8.86 -3.99
C GLY A 31 13.96 8.03 -4.05
N GLU A 32 14.42 7.47 -2.94
CA GLU A 32 15.65 6.69 -2.93
C GLU A 32 15.39 5.27 -2.48
N ALA A 33 15.75 4.31 -3.32
CA ALA A 33 15.51 2.90 -3.04
C ALA A 33 16.21 2.44 -1.77
N LYS A 34 17.34 3.03 -1.42
CA LYS A 34 18.06 2.64 -0.21
C LYS A 34 17.27 2.94 1.05
N ASN A 35 16.25 3.78 0.95
CA ASN A 35 15.42 4.13 2.09
C ASN A 35 14.13 3.32 2.15
N TYR A 36 13.95 2.35 1.25
CA TYR A 36 12.74 1.55 1.27
C TYR A 36 12.68 0.75 2.56
N LEU A 37 11.57 0.87 3.26
CA LEU A 37 11.34 0.11 4.48
C LEU A 37 10.81 -1.29 4.17
N ILE A 38 10.34 -1.50 2.95
CA ILE A 38 9.80 -2.77 2.53
C ILE A 38 10.30 -3.03 1.12
N ASP A 39 10.80 -4.25 0.87
CA ASP A 39 11.31 -4.59 -0.46
C ASP A 39 10.17 -5.04 -1.38
N ASP A 40 10.50 -5.41 -2.60
CA ASP A 40 9.49 -5.77 -3.59
C ASP A 40 8.71 -7.01 -3.15
N MET A 41 9.39 -7.99 -2.57
CA MET A 41 8.72 -9.20 -2.11
C MET A 41 7.78 -8.88 -0.96
N GLY A 42 8.22 -8.04 -0.03
CA GLY A 42 7.36 -7.63 1.08
C GLY A 42 6.15 -6.86 0.61
N LEU A 43 6.34 -5.97 -0.36
CA LEU A 43 5.21 -5.21 -0.90
C LEU A 43 4.23 -6.14 -1.61
N TRP A 44 4.73 -7.14 -2.33
CA TRP A 44 3.87 -8.12 -2.98
C TRP A 44 3.06 -8.91 -1.95
N GLN A 45 3.70 -9.35 -0.87
CA GLN A 45 2.99 -10.04 0.22
C GLN A 45 1.94 -9.14 0.85
N PHE A 46 2.23 -7.85 1.00
CA PHE A 46 1.28 -6.89 1.51
C PHE A 46 0.05 -6.81 0.61
N MET A 47 0.27 -6.75 -0.70
CA MET A 47 -0.84 -6.66 -1.65
C MET A 47 -1.72 -7.91 -1.60
N LEU A 48 -1.10 -9.09 -1.48
CA LEU A 48 -1.86 -10.33 -1.37
C LEU A 48 -2.70 -10.34 -0.10
N GLN A 49 -2.14 -9.90 1.00
CA GLN A 49 -2.84 -9.88 2.27
C GLN A 49 -4.03 -8.92 2.21
N CYS A 50 -3.84 -7.74 1.63
CA CYS A 50 -4.90 -6.78 1.49
C CYS A 50 -6.03 -7.30 0.61
N ARG A 51 -5.68 -7.97 -0.50
CA ARG A 51 -6.70 -8.54 -1.37
C ARG A 51 -7.49 -9.62 -0.64
N THR A 52 -6.82 -10.39 0.22
CA THR A 52 -7.49 -11.43 0.98
C THR A 52 -8.46 -10.83 2.00
N ILE A 53 -8.04 -9.76 2.67
CA ILE A 53 -8.85 -9.16 3.71
C ILE A 53 -9.98 -8.33 3.15
N TYR A 54 -9.69 -7.48 2.19
CA TYR A 54 -10.66 -6.52 1.70
C TYR A 54 -11.49 -7.06 0.54
N GLY A 55 -11.03 -8.13 -0.12
CA GLY A 55 -11.74 -8.68 -1.27
C GLY A 55 -11.90 -7.61 -2.34
N ALA A 56 -13.12 -7.48 -2.86
CA ALA A 56 -13.39 -6.53 -3.93
C ALA A 56 -13.11 -5.09 -3.51
N GLN A 57 -13.21 -4.78 -2.22
CA GLN A 57 -12.96 -3.41 -1.75
C GLN A 57 -11.54 -2.96 -1.97
N TYR A 58 -10.61 -3.89 -2.12
CA TYR A 58 -9.22 -3.54 -2.42
C TYR A 58 -9.13 -2.67 -3.68
N TYR A 59 -9.94 -2.99 -4.70
CA TYR A 59 -9.94 -2.22 -5.94
C TYR A 59 -11.02 -1.13 -5.95
N LEU A 60 -12.14 -1.37 -5.28
CA LEU A 60 -13.23 -0.42 -5.29
C LEU A 60 -12.96 0.78 -4.38
N ASN A 61 -12.18 0.58 -3.34
CA ASN A 61 -11.87 1.64 -2.41
C ASN A 61 -10.37 1.67 -2.15
N PRO A 62 -9.59 2.26 -3.06
CA PRO A 62 -8.13 2.27 -2.92
C PRO A 62 -7.62 2.89 -1.63
N ARG A 63 -8.42 3.74 -0.98
CA ARG A 63 -8.00 4.38 0.27
C ARG A 63 -7.71 3.36 1.36
N LEU A 64 -8.39 2.22 1.34
CA LEU A 64 -8.14 1.18 2.35
C LEU A 64 -6.72 0.67 2.25
N ALA A 65 -6.28 0.32 1.04
CA ALA A 65 -4.93 -0.18 0.84
C ALA A 65 -3.89 0.91 1.10
N ILE A 66 -4.16 2.13 0.66
CA ILE A 66 -3.26 3.24 0.85
C ILE A 66 -3.03 3.49 2.35
N LYS A 67 -4.11 3.58 3.12
CA LYS A 67 -4.01 3.82 4.55
C LYS A 67 -3.27 2.68 5.24
N THR A 68 -3.59 1.45 4.87
CA THR A 68 -2.94 0.30 5.48
C THR A 68 -1.44 0.28 5.19
N LEU A 69 -1.05 0.61 3.96
CA LEU A 69 0.36 0.65 3.62
C LEU A 69 1.08 1.77 4.38
N LEU A 70 0.49 2.95 4.46
CA LEU A 70 1.11 4.06 5.18
C LEU A 70 1.25 3.73 6.66
N ASP A 71 0.27 3.08 7.25
CA ASP A 71 0.34 2.65 8.64
C ASP A 71 1.47 1.63 8.84
N LEU A 72 1.60 0.67 7.91
CA LEU A 72 2.65 -0.32 7.98
C LEU A 72 4.03 0.34 7.87
N LEU A 73 4.18 1.26 6.94
CA LEU A 73 5.45 1.95 6.75
C LEU A 73 5.81 2.79 7.99
N ALA A 74 4.83 3.40 8.62
CA ALA A 74 5.06 4.17 9.84
C ALA A 74 5.55 3.26 10.98
N ILE A 75 4.96 2.08 11.11
CA ILE A 75 5.38 1.12 12.12
C ILE A 75 6.82 0.66 11.86
N LEU A 76 7.13 0.37 10.59
CA LEU A 76 8.48 -0.08 10.24
C LEU A 76 9.51 1.01 10.49
N GLN A 77 9.14 2.27 10.26
CA GLN A 77 10.06 3.37 10.49
C GLN A 77 10.38 3.51 11.98
N GLN A 78 9.40 3.26 12.84
CA GLN A 78 9.60 3.38 14.28
C GLN A 78 10.20 2.14 14.90
N ASN A 79 10.13 1.01 14.20
CA ASN A 79 10.60 -0.26 14.73
C ASN A 79 11.51 -0.95 13.71
N PRO A 80 12.75 -0.49 13.58
CA PRO A 80 13.63 -1.00 12.50
C PRO A 80 13.88 -2.51 12.58
N ASN A 81 13.70 -3.10 13.75
CA ASN A 81 13.93 -4.53 13.91
C ASN A 81 12.67 -5.37 13.71
N ALA A 82 11.54 -4.74 13.39
CA ALA A 82 10.31 -5.47 13.18
C ALA A 82 10.39 -6.28 11.90
N LYS A 83 9.76 -7.44 11.89
CA LYS A 83 9.75 -8.30 10.73
C LYS A 83 8.53 -7.98 9.88
N VAL A 84 8.76 -7.61 8.64
CA VAL A 84 7.69 -7.20 7.73
C VAL A 84 6.65 -8.30 7.58
N ALA A 85 7.09 -9.55 7.41
CA ALA A 85 6.14 -10.64 7.20
C ALA A 85 5.20 -10.81 8.39
N GLU A 86 5.71 -10.63 9.61
CA GLU A 86 4.87 -10.75 10.79
C GLU A 86 3.85 -9.61 10.85
N LEU A 87 4.27 -8.40 10.54
CA LEU A 87 3.36 -7.27 10.56
C LEU A 87 2.28 -7.43 9.50
N ILE A 88 2.64 -7.92 8.33
CA ILE A 88 1.66 -8.13 7.27
C ILE A 88 0.62 -9.16 7.71
N SER A 89 1.06 -10.23 8.36
CA SER A 89 0.13 -11.28 8.78
C SER A 89 -0.85 -10.79 9.85
N GLU A 90 -0.50 -9.71 10.54
CA GLU A 90 -1.37 -9.15 11.56
C GLU A 90 -2.40 -8.16 11.01
N ILE A 91 -2.32 -7.81 9.75
CA ILE A 91 -3.30 -6.92 9.14
C ILE A 91 -4.62 -7.66 9.06
N SER A 92 -5.68 -7.04 9.54
CA SER A 92 -6.99 -7.68 9.53
C SER A 92 -8.11 -6.68 9.24
#